data_e8d350ecb0d3ec531ac72ad4b28e8c98
#
_entry.id   e8d350ecb0d3ec531ac72ad4b28e8c98
#
_cell.length_a   1.000
_cell.length_b   1.000
_cell.length_c   1.000
_cell.angle_alpha   90.00
_cell.angle_beta   90.00
_cell.angle_gamma   90.00
#
_symmetry.space_group_name_H-M   'P 1'
#
loop_
_entity.id
_entity.type
_entity.pdbx_description
1 polymer ?
#
loop_
_entity_poly.entity_id
_entity_poly.type
_entity_poly.pdbx_seq_one_letter_code
_entity_poly.pdbx_strand_id
1 'polypeptide(L)'
;ITVNKKERKIVSKARVNTRGFVYVKKSRDILREAADIVNATVENYLAGDSFDWGELKGAVRDDVAKFLFDQTKRRPAILPVVMEVR
;
A
#
# COMPACT_ATOMS: atom_id res chain seq x y z
N ILE A 1 -0.63 -0.06 7.33
CA ILE A 1 -2.07 0.23 7.27
C ILE A 1 -2.84 -0.68 8.21
N THR A 2 -3.82 -0.14 8.91
CA THR A 2 -4.65 -0.87 9.85
C THR A 2 -6.08 -0.90 9.33
N VAL A 3 -6.67 -2.08 9.33
CA VAL A 3 -7.99 -2.33 8.74
C VAL A 3 -8.92 -2.97 9.77
N ASN A 4 -10.15 -2.50 9.83
CA ASN A 4 -11.21 -3.18 10.55
C ASN A 4 -11.95 -4.08 9.56
N LYS A 5 -11.68 -5.38 9.62
CA LYS A 5 -12.26 -6.37 8.71
C LYS A 5 -13.77 -6.45 8.85
N LYS A 6 -14.28 -6.39 10.07
CA LYS A 6 -15.71 -6.52 10.36
C LYS A 6 -16.50 -5.35 9.77
N GLU A 7 -15.99 -4.14 9.92
CA GLU A 7 -16.63 -2.93 9.39
C GLU A 7 -16.20 -2.61 7.97
N ARG A 8 -15.17 -3.27 7.47
CA ARG A 8 -14.59 -3.05 6.15
C ARG A 8 -14.14 -1.60 5.95
N LYS A 9 -13.40 -1.10 6.95
CA LYS A 9 -12.90 0.26 6.95
C LYS A 9 -11.41 0.32 7.25
N ILE A 10 -10.75 1.34 6.71
CA ILE A 10 -9.38 1.65 7.07
C ILE A 10 -9.41 2.41 8.39
N VAL A 11 -8.72 1.87 9.39
CA VAL A 11 -8.61 2.49 10.72
C VAL A 11 -7.43 3.45 10.75
N SER A 12 -6.30 3.03 10.21
CA SER A 12 -5.10 3.84 10.14
C SER A 12 -4.57 3.81 8.71
N LYS A 13 -4.39 4.98 8.12
CA LYS A 13 -3.94 5.10 6.74
C LYS A 13 -2.54 4.57 6.56
N ALA A 14 -2.23 4.19 5.32
CA ALA A 14 -0.94 3.62 4.98
C ALA A 14 0.19 4.63 5.20
N ARG A 15 1.32 4.11 5.65
CA ARG A 15 2.60 4.80 5.66
C ARG A 15 3.58 4.00 4.85
N VAL A 16 4.34 4.67 4.01
CA VAL A 16 5.36 4.03 3.20
C VAL A 16 6.73 4.49 3.68
N ASN A 17 7.55 3.54 4.09
CA ASN A 17 8.91 3.79 4.52
C ASN A 17 9.88 3.15 3.53
N THR A 18 11.01 3.81 3.31
CA THR A 18 12.03 3.30 2.40
C THR A 18 13.40 3.46 3.02
N ARG A 19 14.34 2.61 2.60
CA ARG A 19 15.74 2.69 2.99
C ARG A 19 16.61 2.69 1.74
N GLY A 20 17.34 3.78 1.52
CA GLY A 20 18.33 3.88 0.46
C GLY A 20 17.82 3.76 -0.96
N PHE A 21 16.52 3.94 -1.17
CA PHE A 21 15.90 3.67 -2.46
C PHE A 21 15.84 4.90 -3.37
N VAL A 22 15.51 6.08 -2.84
CA VAL A 22 15.34 7.29 -3.63
C VAL A 22 16.01 8.50 -2.98
N TYR A 23 16.28 9.52 -3.78
CA TYR A 23 16.82 10.79 -3.29
C TYR A 23 15.81 11.50 -2.38
N VAL A 24 16.31 12.06 -1.32
CA VAL A 24 15.50 12.66 -0.25
C VAL A 24 14.53 13.73 -0.76
N LYS A 25 14.94 14.55 -1.75
CA LYS A 25 14.11 15.65 -2.24
C LYS A 25 12.86 15.20 -3.00
N LYS A 26 12.96 14.09 -3.74
CA LYS A 26 11.84 13.58 -4.53
C LYS A 26 11.07 12.47 -3.83
N SER A 27 11.64 11.91 -2.76
CA SER A 27 11.06 10.75 -2.11
C SER A 27 9.75 11.05 -1.39
N ARG A 28 9.58 12.26 -0.87
CA ARG A 28 8.35 12.62 -0.13
C ARG A 28 7.11 12.52 -1.00
N ASP A 29 7.16 13.08 -2.21
CA ASP A 29 6.01 13.06 -3.11
C ASP A 29 5.73 11.65 -3.60
N ILE A 30 6.78 10.91 -3.97
CA ILE A 30 6.65 9.52 -4.40
C ILE A 30 6.07 8.65 -3.29
N LEU A 31 6.57 8.80 -2.06
CA LEU A 31 6.07 8.02 -0.92
C LEU A 31 4.63 8.39 -0.56
N ARG A 32 4.27 9.66 -0.68
CA ARG A 32 2.89 10.11 -0.46
C ARG A 32 1.95 9.49 -1.48
N GLU A 33 2.31 9.55 -2.75
CA GLU A 33 1.50 8.95 -3.81
C GLU A 33 1.41 7.43 -3.65
N ALA A 34 2.50 6.78 -3.26
CA ALA A 34 2.48 5.35 -2.98
C ALA A 34 1.52 5.03 -1.83
N ALA A 35 1.51 5.83 -0.78
CA ALA A 35 0.59 5.65 0.33
C ALA A 35 -0.87 5.84 -0.12
N ASP A 36 -1.13 6.82 -0.98
CA ASP A 36 -2.46 7.02 -1.54
C ASP A 36 -2.92 5.82 -2.38
N ILE A 37 -2.00 5.24 -3.15
CA ILE A 37 -2.29 4.02 -3.92
C ILE A 37 -2.63 2.86 -3.00
N VAL A 38 -1.88 2.67 -1.92
CA VAL A 38 -2.18 1.63 -0.93
C VAL A 38 -3.58 1.82 -0.35
N ASN A 39 -3.90 3.04 0.07
CA ASN A 39 -5.21 3.33 0.64
C ASN A 39 -6.33 3.05 -0.37
N ALA A 40 -6.17 3.48 -1.61
CA ALA A 40 -7.16 3.25 -2.66
C ALA A 40 -7.33 1.76 -2.97
N THR A 41 -6.22 1.02 -3.06
CA THR A 41 -6.26 -0.43 -3.32
C THR A 41 -6.99 -1.15 -2.19
N VAL A 42 -6.68 -0.80 -0.94
CA VAL A 42 -7.34 -1.41 0.21
C VAL A 42 -8.83 -1.07 0.25
N GLU A 43 -9.20 0.18 -0.02
CA GLU A 43 -10.60 0.59 -0.06
C GLU A 43 -11.37 -0.18 -1.13
N ASN A 44 -10.80 -0.31 -2.33
CA ASN A 44 -11.43 -1.07 -3.40
C ASN A 44 -11.60 -2.54 -3.02
N TYR A 45 -10.61 -3.12 -2.37
CA TYR A 45 -10.69 -4.50 -1.93
C TYR A 45 -11.76 -4.69 -0.86
N LEU A 46 -11.85 -3.78 0.10
CA LEU A 46 -12.84 -3.84 1.17
C LEU A 46 -14.27 -3.68 0.66
N ALA A 47 -14.45 -3.03 -0.47
CA ALA A 47 -15.76 -2.90 -1.10
C ALA A 47 -16.24 -4.20 -1.77
N GLY A 48 -15.36 -5.19 -1.96
CA GLY A 48 -15.70 -6.47 -2.56
C GLY A 48 -16.40 -7.40 -1.58
N ASP A 49 -16.89 -8.54 -2.12
CA ASP A 49 -17.67 -9.48 -1.34
C ASP A 49 -16.84 -10.45 -0.52
N SER A 50 -15.60 -10.68 -0.90
CA SER A 50 -14.72 -11.63 -0.22
C SER A 50 -13.52 -10.94 0.38
N PHE A 51 -12.92 -11.57 1.38
CA PHE A 51 -11.75 -11.04 2.05
C PHE A 51 -10.69 -12.12 2.22
N ASP A 52 -9.54 -11.90 1.61
CA ASP A 52 -8.36 -12.77 1.73
C ASP A 52 -7.13 -11.89 1.95
N TRP A 53 -6.46 -12.08 3.08
CA TRP A 53 -5.27 -11.29 3.42
C TRP A 53 -4.15 -11.45 2.39
N GLY A 54 -3.98 -12.66 1.87
CA GLY A 54 -2.95 -12.92 0.86
C GLY A 54 -3.23 -12.16 -0.43
N GLU A 55 -4.46 -12.17 -0.90
CA GLU A 55 -4.86 -11.41 -2.08
C GLU A 55 -4.70 -9.91 -1.87
N LEU A 56 -5.13 -9.40 -0.71
CA LEU A 56 -5.01 -7.98 -0.39
C LEU A 56 -3.55 -7.54 -0.40
N LYS A 57 -2.68 -8.28 0.28
CA LYS A 57 -1.26 -7.97 0.31
C LYS A 57 -0.63 -8.03 -1.09
N GLY A 58 -1.01 -9.03 -1.88
CA GLY A 58 -0.54 -9.16 -3.26
C GLY A 58 -0.98 -7.99 -4.13
N ALA A 59 -2.24 -7.57 -4.02
CA ALA A 59 -2.76 -6.44 -4.78
C ALA A 59 -2.03 -5.14 -4.40
N VAL A 60 -1.82 -4.90 -3.12
CA VAL A 60 -1.09 -3.71 -2.65
C VAL A 60 0.34 -3.74 -3.19
N ARG A 61 1.03 -4.87 -3.05
CA ARG A 61 2.40 -5.02 -3.54
C ARG A 61 2.49 -4.73 -5.03
N ASP A 62 1.60 -5.32 -5.83
CA ASP A 62 1.63 -5.18 -7.27
C ASP A 62 1.34 -3.75 -7.72
N ASP A 63 0.36 -3.11 -7.12
CA ASP A 63 0.00 -1.73 -7.46
C ASP A 63 1.12 -0.76 -7.10
N VAL A 64 1.71 -0.91 -5.94
CA VAL A 64 2.82 -0.06 -5.50
C VAL A 64 4.06 -0.32 -6.33
N ALA A 65 4.36 -1.58 -6.63
CA ALA A 65 5.52 -1.93 -7.45
C ALA A 65 5.42 -1.32 -8.85
N LYS A 66 4.25 -1.38 -9.46
CA LYS A 66 4.00 -0.79 -10.76
C LYS A 66 4.21 0.73 -10.72
N PHE A 67 3.64 1.38 -9.73
CA PHE A 67 3.80 2.83 -9.57
C PHE A 67 5.26 3.21 -9.40
N LEU A 68 5.98 2.54 -8.50
CA LEU A 68 7.39 2.85 -8.24
C LEU A 68 8.26 2.58 -9.46
N PHE A 69 7.98 1.52 -10.20
CA PHE A 69 8.71 1.26 -11.43
C PHE A 69 8.47 2.35 -12.47
N ASP A 70 7.23 2.81 -12.62
CA ASP A 70 6.91 3.89 -13.55
C ASP A 70 7.62 5.19 -13.17
N GLN A 71 7.76 5.47 -11.88
CA GLN A 71 8.38 6.70 -11.39
C GLN A 71 9.91 6.65 -11.38
N THR A 72 10.50 5.51 -11.08
CA THR A 72 11.93 5.41 -10.80
C THR A 72 12.67 4.45 -11.73
N LYS A 73 11.96 3.63 -12.49
CA LYS A 73 12.51 2.53 -13.28
C LYS A 73 13.29 1.51 -12.45
N ARG A 74 12.98 1.44 -11.16
CA ARG A 74 13.57 0.49 -10.22
C ARG A 74 12.48 -0.42 -9.65
N ARG A 75 12.88 -1.62 -9.25
CA ARG A 75 11.98 -2.63 -8.69
C ARG A 75 12.40 -2.95 -7.26
N PRO A 76 12.03 -2.11 -6.29
CA PRO A 76 12.36 -2.40 -4.90
C PRO A 76 11.55 -3.56 -4.36
N ALA A 77 12.08 -4.20 -3.33
CA ALA A 77 11.30 -5.18 -2.58
C ALA A 77 10.23 -4.44 -1.79
N ILE A 78 9.00 -4.93 -1.86
CA ILE A 78 7.87 -4.32 -1.18
C ILE A 78 7.33 -5.30 -0.15
N LEU A 79 7.28 -4.86 1.10
CA LEU A 79 6.79 -5.65 2.22
C LEU A 79 5.51 -5.02 2.76
N PRO A 80 4.34 -5.43 2.26
CA PRO A 80 3.08 -4.88 2.78
C PRO A 80 2.80 -5.41 4.18
N VAL A 81 2.49 -4.48 5.08
CA VAL A 81 2.09 -4.81 6.44
C VAL A 81 0.65 -4.34 6.64
N VAL A 82 -0.24 -5.27 6.86
CA VAL A 82 -1.65 -4.99 7.10
C VAL A 82 -2.00 -5.53 8.48
N MET A 83 -2.50 -4.64 9.33
CA MET A 83 -2.89 -5.00 10.68
C MET A 83 -4.42 -5.05 10.77
N GLU A 84 -4.92 -6.11 11.40
CA GLU A 84 -6.35 -6.28 11.63
C GLU A 84 -6.74 -5.75 13.01
N VAL A 85 -7.80 -4.96 13.04
CA VAL A 85 -8.45 -4.51 14.26
C VAL A 85 -9.88 -5.07 14.27
N ARG A 86 -10.28 -5.56 15.40
CA ARG A 86 -11.64 -6.11 15.59
C ARG A 86 -12.54 -5.13 16.32
#